data_52dfbb130190a2f5c52d166ae70278f0
#
_entry.id   52dfbb130190a2f5c52d166ae70278f0
#
_cell.length_a   1.000
_cell.length_b   1.000
_cell.length_c   1.000
_cell.angle_alpha   90.00
_cell.angle_beta   90.00
_cell.angle_gamma   90.00
#
_symmetry.space_group_name_H-M   'P 1'
#
loop_
_entity.id
_entity.type
_entity.pdbx_description
1 polymer ?
#
loop_
_entity_poly.entity_id
_entity_poly.type
_entity_poly.pdbx_seq_one_letter_code
_entity_poly.pdbx_strand_id
1 'polypeptide(L)'
;MKKRSFFFKEYLTHFILIVVAFALAGSVFYHQMASYALRAKQTELKTTVQSLAEQSKLMQGTDSDVIRELYMLSIARIAKEDELTVLVTNESGEVQMAAHPNGSTYSVSGYRVPAEVVSELTRSGSYAAVGSVGVLTEATSYTVGSCVRDSDGNVAALIFVSCEDPATAGVVRHSTQTLVLILLVTLAAMLIISFILSQHITRPIKNIAAAAKEFASGNFDVRVPEDNHCYEIDELAVSFNNMARDLDQ
;
A
#
# COMPACT_ATOMS: atom_id res chain seq x y z
N MET A 1 17.28 -39.39 16.96
CA MET A 1 16.88 -37.98 16.73
C MET A 1 18.02 -37.05 17.18
N LYS A 2 18.69 -36.35 16.25
CA LYS A 2 19.74 -35.39 16.59
C LYS A 2 19.09 -34.23 17.39
N LYS A 3 19.45 -34.08 18.67
CA LYS A 3 19.01 -32.92 19.48
C LYS A 3 19.50 -31.65 18.80
N ARG A 4 18.56 -30.87 18.21
CA ARG A 4 18.89 -29.56 17.66
C ARG A 4 19.46 -28.70 18.77
N SER A 5 20.56 -28.00 18.50
CA SER A 5 21.21 -27.10 19.47
C SER A 5 20.20 -26.10 20.02
N PHE A 6 20.21 -25.87 21.32
CA PHE A 6 19.36 -24.86 22.01
C PHE A 6 19.38 -23.53 21.25
N PHE A 7 20.54 -23.05 20.86
CA PHE A 7 20.71 -21.81 20.09
C PHE A 7 20.02 -21.82 18.73
N PHE A 8 19.97 -22.98 18.03
CA PHE A 8 19.22 -23.06 16.77
C PHE A 8 17.71 -22.88 16.97
N LYS A 9 17.17 -23.37 18.08
CA LYS A 9 15.76 -23.20 18.40
C LYS A 9 15.44 -21.76 18.75
N GLU A 10 16.25 -21.14 19.60
CA GLU A 10 16.12 -19.74 20.00
C GLU A 10 16.24 -18.81 18.79
N TYR A 11 17.21 -19.07 17.93
CA TYR A 11 17.38 -18.38 16.66
C TYR A 11 16.17 -18.48 15.75
N LEU A 12 15.67 -19.70 15.55
CA LEU A 12 14.49 -19.95 14.72
C LEU A 12 13.26 -19.23 15.30
N THR A 13 13.14 -19.19 16.63
CA THR A 13 12.02 -18.49 17.29
C THR A 13 12.06 -16.99 17.02
N HIS A 14 13.23 -16.34 17.18
CA HIS A 14 13.38 -14.91 16.87
C HIS A 14 13.15 -14.62 15.40
N PHE A 15 13.66 -15.45 14.49
CA PHE A 15 13.41 -15.33 13.06
C PHE A 15 11.92 -15.39 12.73
N ILE A 16 11.21 -16.40 13.25
CA ILE A 16 9.76 -16.53 13.04
C ILE A 16 9.01 -15.32 13.60
N LEU A 17 9.38 -14.86 14.80
CA LEU A 17 8.74 -13.71 15.44
C LEU A 17 8.90 -12.44 14.61
N ILE A 18 10.08 -12.19 14.04
CA ILE A 18 10.33 -11.04 13.16
C ILE A 18 9.51 -11.18 11.87
N VAL A 19 9.50 -12.34 11.23
CA VAL A 19 8.71 -12.56 10.02
C VAL A 19 7.21 -12.32 10.28
N VAL A 20 6.70 -12.84 11.41
CA VAL A 20 5.29 -12.62 11.80
C VAL A 20 5.01 -11.14 12.08
N ALA A 21 5.90 -10.45 12.79
CA ALA A 21 5.76 -9.03 13.07
C ALA A 21 5.73 -8.19 11.79
N PHE A 22 6.61 -8.48 10.82
CA PHE A 22 6.62 -7.81 9.52
C PHE A 22 5.39 -8.15 8.67
N ALA A 23 4.90 -9.39 8.72
CA ALA A 23 3.68 -9.77 8.01
C ALA A 23 2.46 -9.02 8.55
N LEU A 24 2.34 -8.88 9.87
CA LEU A 24 1.27 -8.11 10.51
C LEU A 24 1.39 -6.62 10.19
N ALA A 25 2.58 -6.03 10.36
CA ALA A 25 2.82 -4.62 10.04
C ALA A 25 2.57 -4.32 8.56
N GLY A 26 3.01 -5.20 7.66
CA GLY A 26 2.79 -5.10 6.22
C GLY A 26 1.32 -5.19 5.84
N SER A 27 0.57 -6.07 6.48
CA SER A 27 -0.88 -6.19 6.28
C SER A 27 -1.62 -4.91 6.69
N VAL A 28 -1.31 -4.37 7.87
CA VAL A 28 -1.89 -3.12 8.36
C VAL A 28 -1.53 -1.94 7.44
N PHE A 29 -0.26 -1.85 7.05
CA PHE A 29 0.22 -0.81 6.14
C PHE A 29 -0.48 -0.87 4.78
N TYR A 30 -0.58 -2.07 4.19
CA TYR A 30 -1.28 -2.27 2.92
C TYR A 30 -2.73 -1.78 3.01
N HIS A 31 -3.43 -2.15 4.07
CA HIS A 31 -4.83 -1.76 4.28
C HIS A 31 -5.01 -0.24 4.47
N GLN A 32 -4.11 0.38 5.24
CA GLN A 32 -4.10 1.83 5.42
C GLN A 32 -3.77 2.57 4.13
N MET A 33 -2.76 2.09 3.38
CA MET A 33 -2.34 2.72 2.13
C MET A 33 -3.41 2.62 1.04
N ALA A 34 -4.07 1.46 0.92
CA ALA A 34 -5.19 1.29 0.00
C ALA A 34 -6.35 2.23 0.35
N SER A 35 -6.69 2.34 1.64
CA SER A 35 -7.73 3.26 2.10
C SER A 35 -7.37 4.73 1.89
N TYR A 36 -6.12 5.10 2.11
CA TYR A 36 -5.63 6.46 1.88
C TYR A 36 -5.68 6.83 0.40
N ALA A 37 -5.16 5.96 -0.47
CA ALA A 37 -5.14 6.19 -1.91
C ALA A 37 -6.58 6.33 -2.47
N LEU A 38 -7.51 5.49 -2.00
CA LEU A 38 -8.91 5.59 -2.39
C LEU A 38 -9.52 6.94 -1.97
N ARG A 39 -9.32 7.37 -0.71
CA ARG A 39 -9.83 8.67 -0.23
C ARG A 39 -9.22 9.85 -0.97
N ALA A 40 -7.92 9.80 -1.27
CA ALA A 40 -7.24 10.83 -2.05
C ALA A 40 -7.87 10.96 -3.45
N LYS A 41 -8.09 9.82 -4.14
CA LYS A 41 -8.74 9.80 -5.46
C LYS A 41 -10.20 10.26 -5.40
N GLN A 42 -10.94 9.89 -4.35
CA GLN A 42 -12.29 10.40 -4.12
C GLN A 42 -12.32 11.91 -4.02
N THR A 43 -11.39 12.52 -3.30
CA THR A 43 -11.30 13.97 -3.14
C THR A 43 -10.95 14.64 -4.46
N GLU A 44 -10.00 14.11 -5.19
CA GLU A 44 -9.61 14.58 -6.53
C GLU A 44 -10.80 14.56 -7.50
N LEU A 45 -11.50 13.42 -7.62
CA LEU A 45 -12.65 13.29 -8.50
C LEU A 45 -13.80 14.25 -8.13
N LYS A 46 -14.04 14.45 -6.82
CA LYS A 46 -15.03 15.43 -6.36
C LYS A 46 -14.66 16.85 -6.79
N THR A 47 -13.40 17.22 -6.67
CA THR A 47 -12.91 18.54 -7.09
C THR A 47 -13.05 18.71 -8.61
N THR A 48 -12.68 17.69 -9.38
CA THR A 48 -12.80 17.69 -10.85
C THR A 48 -14.25 17.81 -11.28
N VAL A 49 -15.15 17.02 -10.71
CA VAL A 49 -16.60 17.08 -11.04
C VAL A 49 -17.21 18.44 -10.68
N GLN A 50 -16.81 19.03 -9.55
CA GLN A 50 -17.27 20.37 -9.16
C GLN A 50 -16.76 21.45 -10.10
N SER A 51 -15.51 21.40 -10.49
CA SER A 51 -14.92 22.32 -11.48
C SER A 51 -15.64 22.23 -12.82
N LEU A 52 -15.94 21.03 -13.31
CA LEU A 52 -16.71 20.82 -14.54
C LEU A 52 -18.15 21.32 -14.40
N ALA A 53 -18.76 21.16 -13.23
CA ALA A 53 -20.11 21.65 -12.95
C ALA A 53 -20.17 23.19 -12.97
N GLU A 54 -19.18 23.87 -12.37
CA GLU A 54 -19.08 25.32 -12.41
C GLU A 54 -18.84 25.84 -13.84
N GLN A 55 -17.97 25.19 -14.62
CA GLN A 55 -17.76 25.53 -16.04
C GLN A 55 -19.06 25.34 -16.84
N SER A 56 -19.82 24.27 -16.59
CA SER A 56 -21.11 24.02 -17.26
C SER A 56 -22.14 25.10 -16.96
N LYS A 57 -22.19 25.62 -15.72
CA LYS A 57 -23.07 26.73 -15.36
C LYS A 57 -22.78 28.02 -16.14
N LEU A 58 -21.50 28.33 -16.34
CA LEU A 58 -21.09 29.52 -17.11
C LEU A 58 -21.54 29.46 -18.57
N MET A 59 -21.85 28.27 -19.07
CA MET A 59 -22.30 28.05 -20.44
C MET A 59 -23.83 28.15 -20.59
N GLN A 60 -24.57 28.04 -19.50
CA GLN A 60 -26.02 28.17 -19.50
C GLN A 60 -26.38 29.61 -19.89
N GLY A 61 -27.18 29.74 -20.94
CA GLY A 61 -27.60 31.05 -21.47
C GLY A 61 -26.76 31.59 -22.65
N THR A 62 -25.74 30.86 -23.08
CA THR A 62 -24.94 31.21 -24.25
C THR A 62 -25.18 30.17 -25.36
N ASP A 63 -25.94 30.55 -26.38
CA ASP A 63 -26.25 29.71 -27.55
C ASP A 63 -25.10 29.78 -28.59
N SER A 64 -23.85 29.67 -28.16
CA SER A 64 -22.68 29.77 -29.02
C SER A 64 -22.03 28.39 -29.21
N ASP A 65 -22.04 27.90 -30.44
CA ASP A 65 -21.37 26.64 -30.82
C ASP A 65 -19.88 26.64 -30.45
N VAL A 66 -19.24 27.81 -30.51
CA VAL A 66 -17.80 27.96 -30.14
C VAL A 66 -17.58 27.68 -28.66
N ILE A 67 -18.46 28.11 -27.78
CA ILE A 67 -18.35 27.88 -26.34
C ILE A 67 -18.60 26.41 -26.03
N ARG A 68 -19.55 25.77 -26.69
CA ARG A 68 -19.79 24.33 -26.58
C ARG A 68 -18.58 23.52 -27.02
N GLU A 69 -17.94 23.88 -28.11
CA GLU A 69 -16.71 23.23 -28.62
C GLU A 69 -15.54 23.40 -27.65
N LEU A 70 -15.33 24.59 -27.09
CA LEU A 70 -14.31 24.85 -26.07
C LEU A 70 -14.54 23.99 -24.80
N TYR A 71 -15.79 23.83 -24.37
CA TYR A 71 -16.12 22.99 -23.25
C TYR A 71 -15.83 21.50 -23.55
N MET A 72 -16.19 21.02 -24.73
CA MET A 72 -15.85 19.68 -25.18
C MET A 72 -14.36 19.45 -25.17
N LEU A 73 -13.58 20.39 -25.65
CA LEU A 73 -12.10 20.31 -25.65
C LEU A 73 -11.53 20.29 -24.23
N SER A 74 -12.12 21.09 -23.31
CA SER A 74 -11.69 21.08 -21.89
C SER A 74 -11.96 19.75 -21.21
N ILE A 75 -13.14 19.17 -21.44
CA ILE A 75 -13.52 17.84 -20.94
C ILE A 75 -12.59 16.76 -21.50
N ALA A 76 -12.33 16.79 -22.82
CA ALA A 76 -11.44 15.83 -23.47
C ALA A 76 -10.01 15.90 -22.92
N ARG A 77 -9.51 17.10 -22.65
CA ARG A 77 -8.21 17.30 -22.04
C ARG A 77 -8.15 16.71 -20.63
N ILE A 78 -9.11 17.03 -19.77
CA ILE A 78 -9.19 16.53 -18.41
C ILE A 78 -9.31 14.99 -18.42
N ALA A 79 -10.17 14.44 -19.27
CA ALA A 79 -10.32 13.00 -19.42
C ALA A 79 -9.01 12.30 -19.79
N LYS A 80 -8.20 12.93 -20.66
CA LYS A 80 -6.91 12.38 -21.10
C LYS A 80 -5.79 12.58 -20.08
N GLU A 81 -5.67 13.77 -19.48
CA GLU A 81 -4.59 14.11 -18.53
C GLU A 81 -4.69 13.31 -17.23
N ASP A 82 -5.93 13.12 -16.73
CA ASP A 82 -6.21 12.47 -15.45
C ASP A 82 -6.65 11.01 -15.59
N GLU A 83 -6.65 10.47 -16.83
CA GLU A 83 -7.10 9.11 -17.15
C GLU A 83 -8.55 8.83 -16.67
N LEU A 84 -9.45 9.76 -16.94
CA LEU A 84 -10.84 9.73 -16.48
C LEU A 84 -11.82 9.52 -17.64
N THR A 85 -12.94 8.86 -17.34
CA THR A 85 -14.14 8.90 -18.18
C THR A 85 -15.07 9.98 -17.64
N VAL A 86 -15.45 10.92 -18.48
CA VAL A 86 -16.37 12.02 -18.15
C VAL A 86 -17.65 11.85 -18.94
N LEU A 87 -18.80 11.85 -18.25
CA LEU A 87 -20.11 11.80 -18.86
C LEU A 87 -20.90 13.05 -18.49
N VAL A 88 -21.49 13.70 -19.48
CA VAL A 88 -22.42 14.81 -19.29
C VAL A 88 -23.78 14.36 -19.82
N THR A 89 -24.82 14.44 -18.98
CA THR A 89 -26.17 14.00 -19.30
C THR A 89 -27.17 15.16 -19.13
N ASN A 90 -28.33 15.01 -19.74
CA ASN A 90 -29.47 15.87 -19.45
C ASN A 90 -30.13 15.48 -18.11
N GLU A 91 -31.20 16.17 -17.72
CA GLU A 91 -32.00 15.94 -16.52
C GLU A 91 -32.57 14.52 -16.40
N SER A 92 -32.84 13.87 -17.53
CA SER A 92 -33.39 12.50 -17.61
C SER A 92 -32.29 11.41 -17.57
N GLY A 93 -31.00 11.79 -17.47
CA GLY A 93 -29.87 10.87 -17.47
C GLY A 93 -29.44 10.39 -18.85
N GLU A 94 -29.95 10.95 -19.94
CA GLU A 94 -29.53 10.64 -21.29
C GLU A 94 -28.17 11.30 -21.56
N VAL A 95 -27.19 10.51 -22.01
CA VAL A 95 -25.82 10.96 -22.25
C VAL A 95 -25.78 11.87 -23.46
N GLN A 96 -25.43 13.12 -23.25
CA GLN A 96 -25.24 14.13 -24.29
C GLN A 96 -23.80 14.10 -24.82
N MET A 97 -22.84 13.82 -23.94
CA MET A 97 -21.43 13.86 -24.23
C MET A 97 -20.69 12.85 -23.37
N ALA A 98 -19.73 12.15 -23.97
CA ALA A 98 -18.78 11.30 -23.29
C ALA A 98 -17.36 11.61 -23.72
N ALA A 99 -16.42 11.63 -22.79
CA ALA A 99 -14.99 11.71 -23.07
C ALA A 99 -14.27 10.57 -22.34
N HIS A 100 -13.37 9.90 -23.04
CA HIS A 100 -12.58 8.79 -22.53
C HIS A 100 -11.14 9.16 -22.25
N PRO A 101 -10.41 8.33 -21.47
CA PRO A 101 -8.99 8.51 -21.16
C PRO A 101 -8.08 8.64 -22.39
N ASN A 102 -8.47 8.06 -23.51
CA ASN A 102 -7.74 8.20 -24.78
C ASN A 102 -7.90 9.60 -25.43
N GLY A 103 -8.69 10.50 -24.81
CA GLY A 103 -8.99 11.83 -25.32
C GLY A 103 -10.04 11.85 -26.44
N SER A 104 -10.65 10.72 -26.77
CA SER A 104 -11.77 10.69 -27.71
C SER A 104 -13.02 11.24 -27.03
N THR A 105 -13.68 12.17 -27.73
CA THR A 105 -15.02 12.66 -27.36
C THR A 105 -16.02 12.24 -28.42
N TYR A 106 -17.17 11.82 -27.99
CA TYR A 106 -18.28 11.52 -28.90
C TYR A 106 -19.63 11.86 -28.28
N SER A 107 -20.54 12.27 -29.13
CA SER A 107 -21.94 12.36 -28.78
C SER A 107 -22.54 10.96 -28.81
N VAL A 108 -23.00 10.48 -27.66
CA VAL A 108 -23.51 9.12 -27.50
C VAL A 108 -25.03 9.19 -27.46
N SER A 109 -25.65 9.04 -28.60
CA SER A 109 -27.12 8.97 -28.67
C SER A 109 -27.61 7.61 -28.20
N GLY A 110 -28.60 7.61 -27.28
CA GLY A 110 -29.29 6.39 -26.84
C GLY A 110 -28.73 5.72 -25.59
N TYR A 111 -27.63 6.21 -25.01
CA TYR A 111 -27.17 5.75 -23.73
C TYR A 111 -27.80 6.55 -22.59
N ARG A 112 -28.23 5.84 -21.53
CA ARG A 112 -28.85 6.45 -20.35
C ARG A 112 -28.22 5.90 -19.08
N VAL A 113 -27.94 6.82 -18.15
CA VAL A 113 -27.56 6.49 -16.79
C VAL A 113 -28.74 5.84 -16.07
N PRO A 114 -28.54 4.81 -15.23
CA PRO A 114 -29.63 4.17 -14.49
C PRO A 114 -30.48 5.17 -13.71
N ALA A 115 -31.79 5.01 -13.76
CA ALA A 115 -32.73 5.96 -13.15
C ALA A 115 -32.53 6.10 -11.62
N GLU A 116 -32.06 5.06 -10.95
CA GLU A 116 -31.73 5.07 -9.53
C GLU A 116 -30.60 6.05 -9.23
N VAL A 117 -29.54 6.04 -10.04
CA VAL A 117 -28.38 6.93 -9.92
C VAL A 117 -28.78 8.39 -10.19
N VAL A 118 -29.60 8.60 -11.23
CA VAL A 118 -30.14 9.93 -11.57
C VAL A 118 -30.96 10.48 -10.42
N SER A 119 -31.86 9.68 -9.85
CA SER A 119 -32.75 10.10 -8.75
C SER A 119 -31.97 10.39 -7.47
N GLU A 120 -30.94 9.59 -7.16
CA GLU A 120 -30.08 9.80 -6.02
C GLU A 120 -29.26 11.09 -6.16
N LEU A 121 -28.63 11.30 -7.33
CA LEU A 121 -27.84 12.49 -7.62
C LEU A 121 -28.71 13.77 -7.60
N THR A 122 -29.89 13.71 -8.17
CA THR A 122 -30.83 14.86 -8.20
C THR A 122 -31.29 15.25 -6.78
N ARG A 123 -31.52 14.24 -5.92
CA ARG A 123 -31.96 14.43 -4.53
C ARG A 123 -30.86 14.95 -3.63
N SER A 124 -29.67 14.34 -3.70
CA SER A 124 -28.54 14.62 -2.80
C SER A 124 -27.63 15.74 -3.30
N GLY A 125 -27.69 16.08 -4.60
CA GLY A 125 -26.77 17.00 -5.27
C GLY A 125 -25.38 16.43 -5.58
N SER A 126 -25.05 15.27 -5.02
CA SER A 126 -23.78 14.58 -5.26
C SER A 126 -23.98 13.06 -5.22
N TYR A 127 -23.18 12.34 -5.99
CA TYR A 127 -23.15 10.88 -6.06
C TYR A 127 -21.73 10.38 -5.94
N ALA A 128 -21.53 9.27 -5.25
CA ALA A 128 -20.22 8.61 -5.18
C ALA A 128 -20.41 7.11 -4.92
N ALA A 129 -20.00 6.28 -5.85
CA ALA A 129 -20.09 4.83 -5.72
C ALA A 129 -18.96 4.11 -6.45
N VAL A 130 -18.71 2.86 -6.03
CA VAL A 130 -17.92 1.89 -6.77
C VAL A 130 -18.89 1.07 -7.62
N GLY A 131 -18.63 0.97 -8.90
CA GLY A 131 -19.44 0.19 -9.83
C GLY A 131 -19.69 0.92 -11.14
N SER A 132 -20.26 0.22 -12.09
CA SER A 132 -20.62 0.76 -13.41
C SER A 132 -21.80 1.73 -13.30
N VAL A 133 -21.65 2.91 -13.91
CA VAL A 133 -22.74 3.88 -14.11
C VAL A 133 -23.16 3.79 -15.58
N GLY A 134 -23.77 2.66 -15.95
CA GLY A 134 -24.17 2.37 -17.32
C GLY A 134 -23.10 1.61 -18.10
N VAL A 135 -23.28 1.53 -19.42
CA VAL A 135 -22.45 0.69 -20.32
C VAL A 135 -21.07 1.29 -20.59
N LEU A 136 -20.86 2.56 -20.26
CA LEU A 136 -19.63 3.30 -20.60
C LEU A 136 -18.56 3.25 -19.51
N THR A 137 -18.84 2.62 -18.36
CA THR A 137 -17.89 2.49 -17.26
C THR A 137 -17.80 1.03 -16.84
N GLU A 138 -16.61 0.56 -16.48
CA GLU A 138 -16.41 -0.82 -16.02
C GLU A 138 -16.96 -1.06 -14.61
N ALA A 139 -17.21 -2.32 -14.27
CA ALA A 139 -17.76 -2.73 -12.97
C ALA A 139 -16.87 -2.37 -11.77
N THR A 140 -15.58 -2.16 -12.01
CA THR A 140 -14.57 -1.79 -10.98
C THR A 140 -14.33 -0.29 -10.90
N SER A 141 -15.01 0.50 -11.73
CA SER A 141 -14.84 1.96 -11.76
C SER A 141 -15.34 2.62 -10.47
N TYR A 142 -14.64 3.67 -10.06
CA TYR A 142 -15.13 4.59 -9.03
C TYR A 142 -15.72 5.83 -9.71
N THR A 143 -17.00 6.09 -9.47
CA THR A 143 -17.72 7.19 -10.12
C THR A 143 -18.20 8.22 -9.10
N VAL A 144 -17.97 9.49 -9.41
CA VAL A 144 -18.50 10.64 -8.68
C VAL A 144 -19.38 11.45 -9.63
N GLY A 145 -20.54 11.89 -9.14
CA GLY A 145 -21.46 12.71 -9.89
C GLY A 145 -21.77 14.04 -9.19
N SER A 146 -22.07 15.07 -9.98
CA SER A 146 -22.58 16.37 -9.52
C SER A 146 -23.77 16.82 -10.34
N CYS A 147 -24.76 17.40 -9.67
CA CYS A 147 -25.93 17.97 -10.29
C CYS A 147 -25.73 19.48 -10.57
N VAL A 148 -25.84 19.87 -11.83
CA VAL A 148 -25.80 21.27 -12.27
C VAL A 148 -27.22 21.78 -12.31
N ARG A 149 -27.49 22.87 -11.59
CA ARG A 149 -28.80 23.53 -11.58
C ARG A 149 -28.71 24.88 -12.28
N ASP A 150 -29.78 25.22 -12.96
CA ASP A 150 -29.98 26.56 -13.56
C ASP A 150 -30.31 27.64 -12.52
N SER A 151 -30.51 28.88 -12.97
CA SER A 151 -30.89 30.01 -12.12
C SER A 151 -32.25 29.83 -11.44
N ASP A 152 -33.11 29.01 -12.01
CA ASP A 152 -34.48 28.75 -11.51
C ASP A 152 -34.51 27.54 -10.56
N GLY A 153 -33.36 26.88 -10.34
CA GLY A 153 -33.20 25.72 -9.46
C GLY A 153 -33.49 24.37 -10.11
N ASN A 154 -33.84 24.33 -11.40
CA ASN A 154 -34.10 23.11 -12.14
C ASN A 154 -32.76 22.40 -12.49
N VAL A 155 -32.81 21.08 -12.66
CA VAL A 155 -31.65 20.31 -13.11
C VAL A 155 -31.41 20.62 -14.58
N ALA A 156 -30.24 21.20 -14.86
CA ALA A 156 -29.84 21.53 -16.24
C ALA A 156 -28.95 20.44 -16.85
N ALA A 157 -28.07 19.85 -16.02
CA ALA A 157 -27.20 18.77 -16.44
C ALA A 157 -26.77 17.93 -15.25
N LEU A 158 -26.38 16.66 -15.51
CA LEU A 158 -25.71 15.80 -14.55
C LEU A 158 -24.34 15.45 -15.12
N ILE A 159 -23.31 15.62 -14.31
CA ILE A 159 -21.92 15.34 -14.71
C ILE A 159 -21.42 14.20 -13.86
N PHE A 160 -20.91 13.17 -14.52
CA PHE A 160 -20.28 12.03 -13.88
C PHE A 160 -18.81 11.95 -14.31
N VAL A 161 -17.93 11.74 -13.36
CA VAL A 161 -16.51 11.48 -13.59
C VAL A 161 -16.19 10.12 -13.00
N SER A 162 -15.62 9.25 -13.82
CA SER A 162 -15.29 7.90 -13.44
C SER A 162 -13.82 7.61 -13.72
N CYS A 163 -13.13 6.93 -12.81
CA CYS A 163 -11.82 6.35 -13.07
C CYS A 163 -11.94 4.82 -13.10
N GLU A 164 -11.38 4.23 -14.14
CA GLU A 164 -11.19 2.78 -14.27
C GLU A 164 -9.97 2.42 -13.40
N ASP A 165 -10.17 1.49 -12.48
CA ASP A 165 -9.17 1.06 -11.51
C ASP A 165 -8.59 2.27 -10.73
N PRO A 166 -9.22 2.66 -9.61
CA PRO A 166 -8.77 3.84 -8.88
C PRO A 166 -7.26 3.71 -8.71
N ALA A 167 -6.51 4.71 -9.16
CA ALA A 167 -5.02 4.79 -9.25
C ALA A 167 -4.26 4.36 -7.97
N THR A 168 -4.96 3.69 -7.10
CA THR A 168 -4.49 2.93 -5.95
C THR A 168 -3.53 1.85 -6.38
N ALA A 169 -3.71 1.22 -7.56
CA ALA A 169 -2.86 0.14 -8.03
C ALA A 169 -1.39 0.59 -8.18
N GLY A 170 -1.13 1.75 -8.77
CA GLY A 170 0.23 2.28 -8.93
C GLY A 170 0.87 2.66 -7.59
N VAL A 171 0.18 3.44 -6.77
CA VAL A 171 0.69 3.90 -5.45
C VAL A 171 0.83 2.73 -4.49
N VAL A 172 -0.15 1.84 -4.43
CA VAL A 172 -0.11 0.64 -3.58
C VAL A 172 0.98 -0.31 -4.05
N ARG A 173 1.15 -0.52 -5.35
CA ARG A 173 2.22 -1.36 -5.91
C ARG A 173 3.60 -0.82 -5.55
N HIS A 174 3.85 0.48 -5.74
CA HIS A 174 5.13 1.10 -5.41
C HIS A 174 5.42 1.02 -3.90
N SER A 175 4.43 1.32 -3.07
CA SER A 175 4.53 1.23 -1.62
C SER A 175 4.79 -0.21 -1.14
N THR A 176 4.14 -1.20 -1.77
CA THR A 176 4.37 -2.62 -1.48
C THR A 176 5.77 -3.07 -1.89
N GLN A 177 6.30 -2.61 -3.03
CA GLN A 177 7.68 -2.89 -3.45
C GLN A 177 8.69 -2.32 -2.46
N THR A 178 8.46 -1.10 -1.98
CA THR A 178 9.31 -0.48 -0.94
C THR A 178 9.28 -1.26 0.37
N LEU A 179 8.11 -1.73 0.80
CA LEU A 179 7.99 -2.59 1.98
C LEU A 179 8.75 -3.90 1.85
N VAL A 180 8.62 -4.57 0.69
CA VAL A 180 9.36 -5.81 0.42
C VAL A 180 10.86 -5.57 0.45
N LEU A 181 11.33 -4.44 -0.11
CA LEU A 181 12.74 -4.07 -0.05
C LEU A 181 13.22 -3.87 1.40
N ILE A 182 12.46 -3.13 2.21
CA ILE A 182 12.78 -2.94 3.63
C ILE A 182 12.83 -4.28 4.37
N LEU A 183 11.89 -5.18 4.12
CA LEU A 183 11.87 -6.52 4.70
C LEU A 183 13.15 -7.30 4.32
N LEU A 184 13.54 -7.30 3.05
CA LEU A 184 14.74 -7.99 2.59
C LEU A 184 16.02 -7.44 3.24
N VAL A 185 16.15 -6.11 3.33
CA VAL A 185 17.28 -5.44 4.00
C VAL A 185 17.33 -5.80 5.48
N THR A 186 16.19 -5.80 6.15
CA THR A 186 16.09 -6.16 7.58
C THR A 186 16.46 -7.62 7.82
N LEU A 187 15.99 -8.54 6.96
CA LEU A 187 16.37 -9.95 7.04
C LEU A 187 17.87 -10.15 6.80
N ALA A 188 18.45 -9.46 5.83
CA ALA A 188 19.91 -9.52 5.58
C ALA A 188 20.71 -9.02 6.78
N ALA A 189 20.32 -7.87 7.36
CA ALA A 189 20.94 -7.32 8.56
C ALA A 189 20.85 -8.30 9.75
N MET A 190 19.68 -8.91 9.94
CA MET A 190 19.48 -9.93 10.97
C MET A 190 20.41 -11.13 10.79
N LEU A 191 20.59 -11.63 9.57
CA LEU A 191 21.50 -12.74 9.29
C LEU A 191 22.95 -12.38 9.62
N ILE A 192 23.38 -11.16 9.29
CA ILE A 192 24.73 -10.66 9.59
C ILE A 192 24.94 -10.56 11.11
N ILE A 193 24.04 -9.90 11.82
CA ILE A 193 24.09 -9.75 13.28
C ILE A 193 24.15 -11.12 13.95
N SER A 194 23.34 -12.02 13.48
CA SER A 194 23.26 -13.36 13.99
C SER A 194 24.54 -14.17 13.76
N PHE A 195 25.15 -14.04 12.60
CA PHE A 195 26.43 -14.65 12.32
C PHE A 195 27.51 -14.12 13.30
N ILE A 196 27.54 -12.80 13.53
CA ILE A 196 28.45 -12.16 14.48
C ILE A 196 28.23 -12.71 15.90
N LEU A 197 26.99 -12.73 16.40
CA LEU A 197 26.67 -13.29 17.71
C LEU A 197 27.09 -14.76 17.82
N SER A 198 26.85 -15.54 16.78
CA SER A 198 27.26 -16.95 16.77
C SER A 198 28.77 -17.13 16.92
N GLN A 199 29.58 -16.27 16.30
CA GLN A 199 31.03 -16.34 16.37
C GLN A 199 31.56 -15.88 17.73
N HIS A 200 31.03 -14.77 18.25
CA HIS A 200 31.63 -14.10 19.42
C HIS A 200 30.99 -14.51 20.77
N ILE A 201 29.80 -15.12 20.75
CA ILE A 201 29.14 -15.55 21.99
C ILE A 201 28.90 -17.06 22.00
N THR A 202 28.21 -17.57 20.96
CA THR A 202 27.76 -18.96 20.98
C THR A 202 28.88 -19.98 20.92
N ARG A 203 29.90 -19.77 20.08
CA ARG A 203 31.05 -20.69 19.96
C ARG A 203 31.92 -20.73 21.21
N PRO A 204 32.36 -19.60 21.80
CA PRO A 204 33.10 -19.60 23.04
C PRO A 204 32.38 -20.32 24.18
N ILE A 205 31.09 -20.04 24.41
CA ILE A 205 30.33 -20.74 25.45
C ILE A 205 30.28 -22.26 25.22
N LYS A 206 30.15 -22.71 23.96
CA LYS A 206 30.21 -24.16 23.64
C LYS A 206 31.57 -24.76 23.93
N ASN A 207 32.62 -24.01 23.65
CA ASN A 207 34.00 -24.49 23.92
C ASN A 207 34.22 -24.64 25.43
N ILE A 208 33.79 -23.67 26.24
CA ILE A 208 33.86 -23.78 27.71
C ILE A 208 33.04 -24.97 28.21
N ALA A 209 31.81 -25.14 27.71
CA ALA A 209 30.97 -26.27 28.08
C ALA A 209 31.55 -27.64 27.67
N ALA A 210 32.24 -27.72 26.52
CA ALA A 210 32.92 -28.91 26.09
C ALA A 210 34.13 -29.20 26.96
N ALA A 211 34.95 -28.17 27.27
CA ALA A 211 36.09 -28.28 28.16
C ALA A 211 35.66 -28.71 29.59
N ALA A 212 34.58 -28.15 30.11
CA ALA A 212 34.02 -28.57 31.41
C ALA A 212 33.56 -30.03 31.43
N LYS A 213 33.09 -30.57 30.30
CA LYS A 213 32.73 -31.98 30.19
C LYS A 213 33.96 -32.88 30.12
N GLU A 214 35.02 -32.51 29.42
CA GLU A 214 36.29 -33.23 29.39
C GLU A 214 36.94 -33.21 30.77
N PHE A 215 36.94 -32.07 31.42
CA PHE A 215 37.44 -31.94 32.80
C PHE A 215 36.71 -32.90 33.76
N ALA A 216 35.39 -32.97 33.69
CA ALA A 216 34.58 -33.90 34.50
C ALA A 216 34.83 -35.39 34.19
N SER A 217 35.42 -35.70 33.02
CA SER A 217 35.83 -37.06 32.65
C SER A 217 37.26 -37.42 33.07
N GLY A 218 37.95 -36.53 33.83
CA GLY A 218 39.28 -36.73 34.35
C GLY A 218 40.40 -36.14 33.50
N ASN A 219 40.10 -35.41 32.45
CA ASN A 219 41.11 -34.68 31.67
C ASN A 219 41.29 -33.28 32.25
N PHE A 220 42.28 -33.13 33.18
CA PHE A 220 42.56 -31.85 33.84
C PHE A 220 43.47 -30.92 33.05
N ASP A 221 44.09 -31.40 31.96
CA ASP A 221 44.94 -30.62 31.07
C ASP A 221 44.17 -29.72 30.11
N VAL A 222 42.84 -29.86 30.02
CA VAL A 222 42.00 -29.08 29.11
C VAL A 222 42.03 -27.61 29.48
N ARG A 223 42.20 -26.73 28.48
CA ARG A 223 42.21 -25.28 28.64
C ARG A 223 41.28 -24.66 27.59
N VAL A 224 40.70 -23.49 27.91
CA VAL A 224 39.87 -22.69 27.02
C VAL A 224 40.60 -21.42 26.61
N PRO A 225 40.44 -20.94 25.37
CA PRO A 225 41.00 -19.66 24.94
C PRO A 225 40.46 -18.50 25.77
N GLU A 226 41.37 -17.57 26.18
CA GLU A 226 41.04 -16.37 26.99
C GLU A 226 40.98 -15.10 26.13
N ASP A 227 41.08 -15.22 24.81
CA ASP A 227 40.99 -14.10 23.86
C ASP A 227 39.62 -14.11 23.14
N ASN A 228 38.58 -13.86 23.89
CA ASN A 228 37.25 -13.73 23.36
C ASN A 228 36.88 -12.22 23.28
N HIS A 229 36.04 -11.85 22.36
CA HIS A 229 35.62 -10.44 22.15
C HIS A 229 34.57 -9.96 23.17
N CYS A 230 34.25 -10.74 24.20
CA CYS A 230 33.25 -10.44 25.22
C CYS A 230 33.93 -10.64 26.60
N TYR A 231 33.96 -9.57 27.39
CA TYR A 231 34.60 -9.53 28.70
C TYR A 231 34.08 -10.63 29.66
N GLU A 232 32.77 -10.84 29.69
CA GLU A 232 32.14 -11.82 30.58
C GLU A 232 32.51 -13.26 30.20
N ILE A 233 32.74 -13.51 28.91
CA ILE A 233 33.17 -14.82 28.41
C ILE A 233 34.66 -15.06 28.73
N ASP A 234 35.50 -14.01 28.64
CA ASP A 234 36.89 -14.09 29.03
C ASP A 234 37.03 -14.32 30.53
N GLU A 235 36.27 -13.61 31.37
CA GLU A 235 36.27 -13.83 32.82
C GLU A 235 35.88 -15.27 33.18
N LEU A 236 34.88 -15.82 32.46
CA LEU A 236 34.48 -17.22 32.63
C LEU A 236 35.57 -18.19 32.18
N ALA A 237 36.26 -17.91 31.07
CA ALA A 237 37.39 -18.74 30.57
C ALA A 237 38.56 -18.72 31.53
N VAL A 238 38.94 -17.54 32.05
CA VAL A 238 40.01 -17.39 33.06
C VAL A 238 39.65 -18.15 34.33
N SER A 239 38.42 -18.01 34.83
CA SER A 239 37.96 -18.71 36.03
C SER A 239 38.01 -20.24 35.87
N PHE A 240 37.58 -20.74 34.68
CA PHE A 240 37.66 -22.14 34.34
C PHE A 240 39.11 -22.64 34.31
N ASN A 241 39.99 -21.91 33.62
CA ASN A 241 41.41 -22.29 33.53
C ASN A 241 42.14 -22.27 34.87
N ASN A 242 41.80 -21.33 35.77
CA ASN A 242 42.34 -21.31 37.12
C ASN A 242 41.88 -22.52 37.94
N MET A 243 40.59 -22.83 37.91
CA MET A 243 40.04 -24.03 38.58
C MET A 243 40.72 -25.31 38.05
N ALA A 244 40.89 -25.43 36.73
CA ALA A 244 41.56 -26.57 36.11
C ALA A 244 43.04 -26.69 36.54
N ARG A 245 43.72 -25.58 36.75
CA ARG A 245 45.13 -25.56 37.24
C ARG A 245 45.22 -25.99 38.70
N ASP A 246 44.29 -25.52 39.55
CA ASP A 246 44.29 -25.80 40.98
C ASP A 246 44.00 -27.27 41.32
N LEU A 247 43.31 -27.99 40.42
CA LEU A 247 42.95 -29.42 40.59
C LEU A 247 43.94 -30.38 39.88
N ASP A 248 44.86 -29.86 39.05
CA ASP A 248 45.91 -30.61 38.37
C ASP A 248 47.18 -30.75 39.25
N GLN A 249 47.20 -30.14 40.46
CA GLN A 249 48.25 -30.23 41.47
C GLN A 249 47.95 -31.32 42.48
#